data_abede6c3da112c7af87d888106d801a5
#
_entry.id   abede6c3da112c7af87d888106d801a5
#
_cell.length_a   1.000
_cell.length_b   1.000
_cell.length_c   1.000
_cell.angle_alpha   90.00
_cell.angle_beta   90.00
_cell.angle_gamma   90.00
#
_symmetry.space_group_name_H-M   'P 1'
#
loop_
_entity.id
_entity.type
_entity.pdbx_description
1 polymer ?
#
loop_
_entity_poly.entity_id
_entity_poly.type
_entity_poly.pdbx_seq_one_letter_code
_entity_poly.pdbx_strand_id
1 'polypeptide(L)'
;EISLGLVGSEMCIRDRRGKMHKWLSHNPWKPLLNRSIMGQYPPGSTFKTTQALTFLSEGIITPGTAFPCHRGFSYRGLHVGCHGHPSPIALVDAISTSCNGYFCWGLYYMMGNKRKYHSVQTAMDTWRDYMKSMGFGYKLGIDLPGEKRGLIPNAAYYDKAYKGSWNGLTIISISIGQGEVNLTPLQIANLGATIANRGYYYVPHVVRKVKGEPLDTLYTRRHQTMATRRAYDYVVAGMRSSALRGTCKMLARYDFEPCGKTGTAQNRGHDHSVFMGFAPMNNPKIAIAVYVENGGWGADYGVPIGGLMMEQYLKGKLSPASESQATAMQNRRIAYGSSSR
;
A
#
# COMPACT_ATOMS: atom_id res chain seq x y z
N GLU A 1 29.51 13.39 -49.01
CA GLU A 1 30.36 13.28 -47.76
C GLU A 1 29.57 13.47 -46.46
N ILE A 2 28.51 14.31 -46.44
CA ILE A 2 27.67 14.52 -45.24
C ILE A 2 26.84 13.28 -44.88
N SER A 3 26.43 12.49 -45.89
CA SER A 3 25.63 11.28 -45.64
C SER A 3 26.40 10.13 -45.00
N LEU A 4 27.71 9.99 -45.28
CA LEU A 4 28.55 8.93 -44.69
C LEU A 4 28.89 9.18 -43.22
N GLY A 5 28.99 10.43 -42.79
CA GLY A 5 29.19 10.79 -41.42
C GLY A 5 27.95 10.51 -40.54
N LEU A 6 26.74 10.69 -41.07
CA LEU A 6 25.47 10.38 -40.41
C LEU A 6 25.27 8.87 -40.24
N VAL A 7 25.59 8.07 -41.28
CA VAL A 7 25.47 6.59 -41.22
C VAL A 7 26.46 6.02 -40.19
N GLY A 8 27.68 6.52 -40.12
CA GLY A 8 28.65 6.11 -39.11
C GLY A 8 28.21 6.47 -37.66
N SER A 9 27.60 7.65 -37.48
CA SER A 9 27.08 8.08 -36.19
C SER A 9 25.87 7.26 -35.75
N GLU A 10 24.96 6.90 -36.65
CA GLU A 10 23.80 6.05 -36.33
C GLU A 10 24.22 4.62 -35.98
N MET A 11 25.20 4.04 -36.64
CA MET A 11 25.74 2.72 -36.33
C MET A 11 26.42 2.72 -34.95
N CYS A 12 27.23 3.71 -34.64
CA CYS A 12 27.84 3.90 -33.32
C CYS A 12 26.77 4.09 -32.20
N ILE A 13 25.71 4.85 -32.49
CA ILE A 13 24.61 5.05 -31.55
C ILE A 13 23.85 3.74 -31.33
N ARG A 14 23.59 2.98 -32.38
CA ARG A 14 22.90 1.68 -32.33
C ARG A 14 23.70 0.66 -31.52
N ASP A 15 25.00 0.56 -31.75
CA ASP A 15 25.91 -0.32 -31.01
C ASP A 15 25.99 0.06 -29.52
N ARG A 16 26.10 1.34 -29.22
CA ARG A 16 26.10 1.85 -27.83
C ARG A 16 24.77 1.56 -27.15
N ARG A 17 23.64 1.76 -27.83
CA ARG A 17 22.29 1.45 -27.30
C ARG A 17 22.15 -0.05 -27.03
N GLY A 18 22.59 -0.91 -27.95
CA GLY A 18 22.57 -2.37 -27.78
C GLY A 18 23.39 -2.83 -26.58
N LYS A 19 24.63 -2.33 -26.43
CA LYS A 19 25.49 -2.62 -25.28
C LYS A 19 24.90 -2.11 -23.97
N MET A 20 24.37 -0.89 -23.95
CA MET A 20 23.74 -0.31 -22.78
C MET A 20 22.49 -1.10 -22.39
N HIS A 21 21.60 -1.44 -23.33
CA HIS A 21 20.42 -2.25 -23.08
C HIS A 21 20.80 -3.63 -22.53
N LYS A 22 21.80 -4.30 -23.12
CA LYS A 22 22.31 -5.57 -22.62
C LYS A 22 22.81 -5.45 -21.18
N TRP A 23 23.62 -4.42 -20.89
CA TRP A 23 24.10 -4.16 -19.52
C TRP A 23 22.97 -3.92 -18.54
N LEU A 24 21.98 -3.07 -18.90
CA LEU A 24 20.80 -2.79 -18.04
C LEU A 24 19.92 -4.04 -17.85
N SER A 25 19.71 -4.84 -18.89
CA SER A 25 18.84 -6.03 -18.82
C SER A 25 19.44 -7.16 -17.98
N HIS A 26 20.78 -7.26 -17.93
CA HIS A 26 21.50 -8.25 -17.09
C HIS A 26 21.86 -7.70 -15.70
N ASN A 27 21.56 -6.44 -15.43
CA ASN A 27 21.85 -5.84 -14.14
C ASN A 27 21.00 -6.51 -13.04
N PRO A 28 21.63 -7.03 -11.94
CA PRO A 28 20.91 -7.71 -10.87
C PRO A 28 19.86 -6.81 -10.18
N TRP A 29 20.04 -5.49 -10.21
CA TRP A 29 19.10 -4.51 -9.67
C TRP A 29 17.88 -4.24 -10.56
N LYS A 30 17.84 -4.83 -11.77
CA LYS A 30 16.73 -4.73 -12.74
C LYS A 30 16.24 -3.29 -12.95
N PRO A 31 17.11 -2.35 -13.38
CA PRO A 31 16.75 -0.93 -13.52
C PRO A 31 15.68 -0.68 -14.60
N LEU A 32 15.50 -1.61 -15.55
CA LEU A 32 14.44 -1.53 -16.57
C LEU A 32 13.07 -1.97 -16.06
N LEU A 33 12.98 -2.53 -14.85
CA LEU A 33 11.71 -2.92 -14.27
C LEU A 33 10.99 -1.68 -13.71
N ASN A 34 9.85 -1.33 -14.28
CA ASN A 34 8.97 -0.32 -13.70
C ASN A 34 8.27 -0.88 -12.44
N ARG A 35 8.94 -0.75 -11.30
CA ARG A 35 8.44 -1.30 -10.02
C ARG A 35 7.10 -0.73 -9.60
N SER A 36 6.77 0.50 -10.04
CA SER A 36 5.52 1.16 -9.65
C SER A 36 4.28 0.39 -10.09
N ILE A 37 4.34 -0.25 -11.27
CA ILE A 37 3.21 -0.94 -11.90
C ILE A 37 3.44 -2.43 -12.11
N MET A 38 4.70 -2.88 -12.05
CA MET A 38 5.10 -4.27 -12.31
C MET A 38 5.57 -5.01 -11.06
N GLY A 39 6.09 -4.32 -10.05
CA GLY A 39 6.46 -4.90 -8.77
C GLY A 39 5.21 -5.39 -8.04
N GLN A 40 5.24 -6.61 -7.50
CA GLN A 40 4.15 -7.19 -6.73
C GLN A 40 4.70 -7.57 -5.36
N TYR A 41 4.23 -6.88 -4.34
CA TYR A 41 4.79 -6.96 -2.99
C TYR A 41 3.70 -7.10 -1.95
N PRO A 42 3.97 -7.72 -0.79
CA PRO A 42 3.09 -7.61 0.35
C PRO A 42 2.92 -6.13 0.74
N PRO A 43 1.69 -5.63 0.87
CA PRO A 43 1.46 -4.22 1.23
C PRO A 43 1.80 -3.91 2.70
N GLY A 44 1.99 -4.95 3.52
CA GLY A 44 2.20 -4.80 4.94
C GLY A 44 1.07 -4.01 5.60
N SER A 45 1.37 -3.32 6.67
CA SER A 45 0.38 -2.61 7.49
C SER A 45 -0.38 -1.48 6.79
N THR A 46 -0.04 -1.08 5.56
CA THR A 46 -0.90 -0.17 4.77
C THR A 46 -2.24 -0.82 4.46
N PHE A 47 -2.26 -2.13 4.33
CA PHE A 47 -3.45 -2.95 4.08
C PHE A 47 -4.45 -2.97 5.25
N LYS A 48 -4.04 -2.62 6.48
CA LYS A 48 -4.95 -2.52 7.63
C LYS A 48 -6.06 -1.49 7.44
N THR A 49 -5.85 -0.50 6.60
CA THR A 49 -6.89 0.47 6.24
C THR A 49 -8.06 -0.18 5.50
N THR A 50 -7.78 -1.15 4.62
CA THR A 50 -8.83 -1.92 3.92
C THR A 50 -9.59 -2.83 4.88
N GLN A 51 -8.88 -3.41 5.85
CA GLN A 51 -9.49 -4.23 6.89
C GLN A 51 -10.46 -3.41 7.74
N ALA A 52 -10.02 -2.21 8.18
CA ALA A 52 -10.88 -1.29 8.92
C ALA A 52 -12.15 -0.93 8.15
N LEU A 53 -12.00 -0.58 6.86
CA LEU A 53 -13.12 -0.26 5.97
C LEU A 53 -14.10 -1.43 5.86
N THR A 54 -13.60 -2.64 5.64
CA THR A 54 -14.40 -3.85 5.51
C THR A 54 -15.11 -4.19 6.82
N PHE A 55 -14.37 -4.24 7.93
CA PHE A 55 -14.94 -4.63 9.23
C PHE A 55 -16.01 -3.65 9.73
N LEU A 56 -15.81 -2.34 9.55
CA LEU A 56 -16.82 -1.33 9.88
C LEU A 56 -18.06 -1.47 8.99
N SER A 57 -17.87 -1.62 7.70
CA SER A 57 -18.97 -1.69 6.73
C SER A 57 -19.78 -2.96 6.90
N GLU A 58 -19.13 -4.07 7.27
CA GLU A 58 -19.77 -5.34 7.57
C GLU A 58 -20.34 -5.42 9.00
N GLY A 59 -20.13 -4.39 9.83
CA GLY A 59 -20.60 -4.40 11.22
C GLY A 59 -19.89 -5.44 12.10
N ILE A 60 -18.70 -5.90 11.70
CA ILE A 60 -17.85 -6.78 12.51
C ILE A 60 -17.32 -6.04 13.72
N ILE A 61 -17.01 -4.76 13.53
CA ILE A 61 -16.59 -3.82 14.57
C ILE A 61 -17.43 -2.55 14.49
N THR A 62 -17.48 -1.84 15.61
CA THR A 62 -17.91 -0.43 15.69
C THR A 62 -16.67 0.44 15.93
N PRO A 63 -16.75 1.75 15.79
CA PRO A 63 -15.62 2.65 16.09
C PRO A 63 -15.09 2.52 17.52
N GLY A 64 -15.99 2.20 18.47
CA GLY A 64 -15.65 1.99 19.88
C GLY A 64 -15.22 0.55 20.24
N THR A 65 -15.30 -0.40 19.29
CA THR A 65 -14.84 -1.76 19.56
C THR A 65 -13.37 -1.76 19.91
N ALA A 66 -13.00 -2.26 21.07
CA ALA A 66 -11.65 -2.36 21.55
C ALA A 66 -11.24 -3.84 21.71
N PHE A 67 -10.04 -4.18 21.26
CA PHE A 67 -9.48 -5.51 21.42
C PHE A 67 -8.21 -5.47 22.28
N PRO A 68 -7.97 -6.53 23.08
CA PRO A 68 -6.71 -6.67 23.81
C PRO A 68 -5.55 -6.90 22.85
N CYS A 69 -4.39 -6.32 23.16
CA CYS A 69 -3.14 -6.56 22.47
C CYS A 69 -1.98 -6.60 23.47
N HIS A 70 -1.65 -7.77 23.95
CA HIS A 70 -0.50 -8.01 24.83
C HIS A 70 0.73 -8.35 23.99
N ARG A 71 1.30 -7.32 23.32
CA ARG A 71 2.38 -7.43 22.32
C ARG A 71 2.04 -8.33 21.13
N GLY A 72 0.75 -8.52 20.82
CA GLY A 72 0.33 -9.30 19.67
C GLY A 72 -1.06 -9.91 19.79
N PHE A 73 -1.39 -10.71 18.78
CA PHE A 73 -2.52 -11.62 18.78
C PHE A 73 -2.02 -13.00 19.21
N SER A 74 -2.63 -13.58 20.21
CA SER A 74 -2.33 -14.93 20.67
C SER A 74 -3.63 -15.70 20.88
N TYR A 75 -3.83 -16.75 20.10
CA TYR A 75 -5.01 -17.59 20.21
C TYR A 75 -4.74 -19.01 19.69
N ARG A 76 -5.11 -20.03 20.46
CA ARG A 76 -4.99 -21.47 20.12
C ARG A 76 -3.58 -21.84 19.59
N GLY A 77 -2.53 -21.37 20.26
CA GLY A 77 -1.15 -21.68 19.90
C GLY A 77 -0.57 -20.83 18.75
N LEU A 78 -1.38 -20.03 18.08
CA LEU A 78 -0.91 -19.09 17.07
C LEU A 78 -0.55 -17.76 17.71
N HIS A 79 0.62 -17.21 17.35
CA HIS A 79 1.07 -15.89 17.79
C HIS A 79 1.45 -15.02 16.59
N VAL A 80 0.90 -13.79 16.56
CA VAL A 80 1.31 -12.73 15.62
C VAL A 80 1.79 -11.54 16.44
N GLY A 81 3.09 -11.28 16.44
CA GLY A 81 3.72 -10.24 17.27
C GLY A 81 3.24 -8.83 16.92
N CYS A 82 3.27 -7.93 17.92
CA CYS A 82 3.01 -6.51 17.78
C CYS A 82 4.00 -5.72 18.64
N HIS A 83 4.26 -4.47 18.26
CA HIS A 83 5.04 -3.54 19.08
C HIS A 83 4.25 -3.03 20.30
N GLY A 84 4.93 -2.40 21.26
CA GLY A 84 4.31 -1.89 22.47
C GLY A 84 3.41 -0.68 22.21
N HIS A 85 2.20 -0.72 22.76
CA HIS A 85 1.22 0.38 22.81
C HIS A 85 0.20 0.07 23.91
N PRO A 86 -0.64 1.02 24.33
CA PRO A 86 -1.71 0.78 25.32
C PRO A 86 -2.68 -0.32 24.89
N SER A 87 -3.23 -1.07 25.86
CA SER A 87 -4.20 -2.15 25.65
C SER A 87 -5.27 -2.09 26.75
N PRO A 88 -6.57 -2.31 26.42
CA PRO A 88 -7.11 -2.58 25.09
C PRO A 88 -7.03 -1.37 24.17
N ILE A 89 -7.17 -1.59 22.84
CA ILE A 89 -7.03 -0.53 21.85
C ILE A 89 -8.24 -0.49 20.93
N ALA A 90 -8.73 0.73 20.62
CA ALA A 90 -9.84 0.96 19.71
C ALA A 90 -9.35 1.35 18.31
N LEU A 91 -10.26 1.39 17.32
CA LEU A 91 -9.96 1.46 15.90
C LEU A 91 -9.00 2.61 15.50
N VAL A 92 -9.29 3.84 15.90
CA VAL A 92 -8.50 5.02 15.51
C VAL A 92 -7.05 4.89 16.00
N ASP A 93 -6.87 4.47 17.23
CA ASP A 93 -5.55 4.26 17.82
C ASP A 93 -4.87 2.98 17.26
N ALA A 94 -5.64 1.94 16.92
CA ALA A 94 -5.12 0.76 16.27
C ALA A 94 -4.58 1.05 14.86
N ILE A 95 -5.20 1.96 14.10
CA ILE A 95 -4.66 2.47 12.83
C ILE A 95 -3.42 3.32 13.10
N SER A 96 -3.50 4.24 14.06
CA SER A 96 -2.44 5.20 14.42
C SER A 96 -1.15 4.51 14.83
N THR A 97 -1.25 3.52 15.72
CA THR A 97 -0.12 2.73 16.21
C THR A 97 0.18 1.51 15.36
N SER A 98 -0.63 1.22 14.35
CA SER A 98 -0.46 0.04 13.50
C SER A 98 -0.58 -1.31 14.24
N CYS A 99 -1.52 -1.44 15.20
CA CYS A 99 -1.69 -2.64 16.03
C CYS A 99 -1.98 -3.89 15.18
N ASN A 100 -1.15 -4.92 15.26
CA ASN A 100 -1.40 -6.21 14.59
C ASN A 100 -2.54 -6.97 15.27
N GLY A 101 -2.55 -6.99 16.60
CA GLY A 101 -3.56 -7.72 17.38
C GLY A 101 -4.99 -7.30 17.03
N TYR A 102 -5.25 -5.99 16.92
CA TYR A 102 -6.56 -5.46 16.56
C TYR A 102 -7.10 -6.03 15.24
N PHE A 103 -6.27 -5.99 14.20
CA PHE A 103 -6.69 -6.43 12.87
C PHE A 103 -6.77 -7.95 12.74
N CYS A 104 -5.94 -8.68 13.48
CA CYS A 104 -6.07 -10.13 13.60
C CYS A 104 -7.40 -10.52 14.25
N TRP A 105 -7.78 -9.89 15.35
CA TRP A 105 -9.09 -10.13 15.98
C TRP A 105 -10.25 -9.80 15.04
N GLY A 106 -10.19 -8.67 14.34
CA GLY A 106 -11.23 -8.29 13.37
C GLY A 106 -11.42 -9.34 12.28
N LEU A 107 -10.32 -9.83 11.67
CA LEU A 107 -10.39 -10.88 10.64
C LEU A 107 -10.90 -12.20 11.25
N TYR A 108 -10.39 -12.59 12.42
CA TYR A 108 -10.83 -13.81 13.09
C TYR A 108 -12.34 -13.79 13.33
N TYR A 109 -12.90 -12.69 13.85
CA TYR A 109 -14.32 -12.55 14.06
C TYR A 109 -15.13 -12.50 12.75
N MET A 110 -14.62 -11.87 11.69
CA MET A 110 -15.29 -11.87 10.40
C MET A 110 -15.38 -13.30 9.85
N MET A 111 -14.25 -14.01 9.76
CA MET A 111 -14.18 -15.37 9.19
C MET A 111 -14.96 -16.40 10.04
N GLY A 112 -15.05 -16.17 11.35
CA GLY A 112 -15.78 -17.03 12.28
C GLY A 112 -17.28 -16.73 12.40
N ASN A 113 -17.80 -15.68 11.75
CA ASN A 113 -19.19 -15.24 11.90
C ASN A 113 -20.17 -16.10 11.04
N LYS A 114 -20.36 -17.33 11.47
CA LYS A 114 -21.29 -18.25 10.78
C LYS A 114 -22.75 -17.77 10.76
N ARG A 115 -23.15 -16.95 11.74
CA ARG A 115 -24.50 -16.36 11.76
C ARG A 115 -24.73 -15.44 10.56
N LYS A 116 -23.72 -14.67 10.18
CA LYS A 116 -23.81 -13.72 9.07
C LYS A 116 -23.47 -14.35 7.71
N TYR A 117 -22.40 -15.14 7.66
CA TYR A 117 -21.85 -15.63 6.39
C TYR A 117 -22.11 -17.11 6.11
N HIS A 118 -22.69 -17.84 7.06
CA HIS A 118 -22.95 -19.28 7.00
C HIS A 118 -21.70 -20.16 6.88
N SER A 119 -20.69 -19.75 6.12
CA SER A 119 -19.42 -20.47 5.97
C SER A 119 -18.23 -19.52 5.96
N VAL A 120 -17.03 -20.07 6.20
CA VAL A 120 -15.77 -19.32 6.06
C VAL A 120 -15.48 -18.94 4.60
N GLN A 121 -15.94 -19.76 3.66
CA GLN A 121 -15.82 -19.50 2.23
C GLN A 121 -16.60 -18.24 1.84
N THR A 122 -17.85 -18.13 2.27
CA THR A 122 -18.70 -16.95 1.99
C THR A 122 -18.13 -15.69 2.67
N ALA A 123 -17.63 -15.82 3.90
CA ALA A 123 -16.96 -14.71 4.58
C ALA A 123 -15.72 -14.23 3.80
N MET A 124 -14.93 -15.16 3.27
CA MET A 124 -13.74 -14.88 2.48
C MET A 124 -14.07 -14.22 1.14
N ASP A 125 -15.09 -14.70 0.44
CA ASP A 125 -15.52 -14.13 -0.84
C ASP A 125 -16.12 -12.73 -0.63
N THR A 126 -16.90 -12.51 0.43
CA THR A 126 -17.36 -11.16 0.83
C THR A 126 -16.17 -10.23 1.09
N TRP A 127 -15.18 -10.67 1.87
CA TRP A 127 -13.95 -9.90 2.12
C TRP A 127 -13.24 -9.57 0.79
N ARG A 128 -13.10 -10.55 -0.10
CA ARG A 128 -12.47 -10.35 -1.41
C ARG A 128 -13.21 -9.35 -2.28
N ASP A 129 -14.54 -9.32 -2.25
CA ASP A 129 -15.32 -8.37 -3.02
C ASP A 129 -15.09 -6.93 -2.56
N TYR A 130 -14.92 -6.69 -1.26
CA TYR A 130 -14.42 -5.40 -0.75
C TYR A 130 -13.07 -5.05 -1.34
N MET A 131 -12.11 -5.99 -1.33
CA MET A 131 -10.76 -5.75 -1.90
C MET A 131 -10.84 -5.44 -3.39
N LYS A 132 -11.65 -6.17 -4.16
CA LYS A 132 -11.89 -5.89 -5.58
C LYS A 132 -12.51 -4.51 -5.79
N SER A 133 -13.49 -4.13 -4.99
CA SER A 133 -14.11 -2.81 -5.10
C SER A 133 -13.12 -1.65 -4.88
N MET A 134 -12.01 -1.90 -4.17
CA MET A 134 -10.94 -0.93 -3.93
C MET A 134 -9.83 -0.97 -5.00
N GLY A 135 -9.98 -1.76 -6.07
CA GLY A 135 -9.04 -1.81 -7.18
C GLY A 135 -7.96 -2.89 -7.07
N PHE A 136 -8.19 -3.95 -6.29
CA PHE A 136 -7.18 -5.01 -6.08
C PHE A 136 -7.51 -6.32 -6.77
N GLY A 137 -6.49 -7.11 -7.09
CA GLY A 137 -6.62 -8.45 -7.67
C GLY A 137 -6.91 -8.48 -9.16
N TYR A 138 -6.93 -7.32 -9.83
CA TYR A 138 -7.05 -7.17 -11.29
C TYR A 138 -6.23 -5.97 -11.77
N LYS A 139 -6.04 -5.85 -13.07
CA LYS A 139 -5.42 -4.67 -13.69
C LYS A 139 -6.40 -3.51 -13.66
N LEU A 140 -5.98 -2.34 -13.20
CA LEU A 140 -6.82 -1.14 -13.18
C LEU A 140 -7.16 -0.64 -14.61
N GLY A 141 -6.29 -0.94 -15.58
CA GLY A 141 -6.44 -0.49 -16.97
C GLY A 141 -5.73 0.84 -17.24
N ILE A 142 -4.56 1.02 -16.62
CA ILE A 142 -3.75 2.24 -16.84
C ILE A 142 -3.24 2.33 -18.29
N ASP A 143 -2.90 3.54 -18.70
CA ASP A 143 -2.37 3.86 -20.03
C ASP A 143 -0.86 3.55 -20.20
N LEU A 144 -0.26 2.81 -19.28
CA LEU A 144 1.12 2.35 -19.37
C LEU A 144 1.20 0.83 -19.54
N PRO A 145 2.13 0.32 -20.38
CA PRO A 145 2.28 -1.11 -20.61
C PRO A 145 2.90 -1.82 -19.41
N GLY A 146 2.57 -3.10 -19.26
CA GLY A 146 3.20 -3.98 -18.28
C GLY A 146 2.54 -4.02 -16.90
N GLU A 147 1.38 -3.37 -16.72
CA GLU A 147 0.63 -3.40 -15.47
C GLU A 147 0.40 -4.83 -14.95
N LYS A 148 0.66 -5.05 -13.66
CA LYS A 148 0.38 -6.30 -12.96
C LYS A 148 -0.85 -6.16 -12.06
N ARG A 149 -1.57 -7.29 -11.91
CA ARG A 149 -2.84 -7.32 -11.18
C ARG A 149 -2.71 -7.43 -9.66
N GLY A 150 -1.50 -7.74 -9.15
CA GLY A 150 -1.36 -8.18 -7.77
C GLY A 150 -2.00 -9.56 -7.52
N LEU A 151 -2.13 -9.92 -6.24
CA LEU A 151 -2.82 -11.13 -5.82
C LEU A 151 -3.70 -10.82 -4.60
N ILE A 152 -4.99 -11.11 -4.74
CA ILE A 152 -5.96 -11.17 -3.64
C ILE A 152 -6.56 -12.56 -3.67
N PRO A 153 -6.32 -13.39 -2.65
CA PRO A 153 -6.85 -14.76 -2.58
C PRO A 153 -8.37 -14.77 -2.45
N ASN A 154 -8.99 -15.90 -2.77
CA ASN A 154 -10.41 -16.17 -2.60
C ASN A 154 -10.60 -17.50 -1.89
N ALA A 155 -11.84 -17.87 -1.59
CA ALA A 155 -12.17 -19.13 -0.95
C ALA A 155 -11.64 -20.34 -1.73
N ALA A 156 -11.83 -20.38 -3.06
CA ALA A 156 -11.36 -21.47 -3.91
C ALA A 156 -9.83 -21.63 -3.90
N TYR A 157 -9.08 -20.52 -3.75
CA TYR A 157 -7.63 -20.58 -3.58
C TYR A 157 -7.23 -21.35 -2.32
N TYR A 158 -7.91 -21.03 -1.19
CA TYR A 158 -7.62 -21.70 0.09
C TYR A 158 -8.18 -23.12 0.15
N ASP A 159 -9.34 -23.37 -0.44
CA ASP A 159 -9.89 -24.74 -0.55
C ASP A 159 -8.93 -25.66 -1.30
N LYS A 160 -8.32 -25.16 -2.38
CA LYS A 160 -7.29 -25.90 -3.12
C LYS A 160 -6.00 -26.08 -2.29
N ALA A 161 -5.52 -25.01 -1.64
CA ALA A 161 -4.26 -25.03 -0.90
C ALA A 161 -4.32 -25.93 0.35
N TYR A 162 -5.47 -25.93 1.04
CA TYR A 162 -5.68 -26.63 2.31
C TYR A 162 -6.69 -27.76 2.24
N LYS A 163 -7.07 -28.21 1.02
CA LYS A 163 -8.05 -29.31 0.80
C LYS A 163 -9.37 -29.09 1.55
N GLY A 164 -9.84 -27.85 1.58
CA GLY A 164 -11.06 -27.44 2.29
C GLY A 164 -10.91 -27.32 3.82
N SER A 165 -9.77 -27.67 4.39
CA SER A 165 -9.53 -27.63 5.85
C SER A 165 -8.78 -26.36 6.27
N TRP A 166 -9.46 -25.22 6.30
CA TRP A 166 -8.93 -23.93 6.70
C TRP A 166 -9.96 -23.09 7.45
N ASN A 167 -9.48 -22.09 8.18
CA ASN A 167 -10.32 -21.16 8.94
C ASN A 167 -9.61 -19.79 9.09
N GLY A 168 -10.20 -18.86 9.83
CA GLY A 168 -9.65 -17.52 10.01
C GLY A 168 -8.25 -17.49 10.64
N LEU A 169 -7.86 -18.50 11.42
CA LEU A 169 -6.49 -18.58 11.96
C LEU A 169 -5.48 -19.00 10.90
N THR A 170 -5.86 -19.91 10.00
CA THR A 170 -5.00 -20.36 8.89
C THR A 170 -4.56 -19.20 8.01
N ILE A 171 -5.45 -18.21 7.80
CA ILE A 171 -5.25 -17.08 6.89
C ILE A 171 -5.00 -15.77 7.62
N ILE A 172 -4.69 -15.80 8.93
CA ILE A 172 -4.64 -14.59 9.78
C ILE A 172 -3.66 -13.52 9.27
N SER A 173 -2.59 -13.92 8.58
CA SER A 173 -1.57 -13.03 8.03
C SER A 173 -2.10 -12.00 7.04
N ILE A 174 -3.18 -12.31 6.31
CA ILE A 174 -3.79 -11.35 5.38
C ILE A 174 -4.39 -10.14 6.10
N SER A 175 -4.74 -10.26 7.37
CA SER A 175 -5.25 -9.13 8.18
C SER A 175 -4.26 -7.98 8.33
N ILE A 176 -2.97 -8.28 8.20
CA ILE A 176 -1.88 -7.31 8.32
C ILE A 176 -1.14 -7.06 7.00
N GLY A 177 -1.73 -7.54 5.88
CA GLY A 177 -1.17 -7.35 4.54
C GLY A 177 0.08 -8.19 4.26
N GLN A 178 0.11 -9.39 4.83
CA GLN A 178 1.14 -10.41 4.64
C GLN A 178 0.51 -11.68 4.04
N GLY A 179 1.25 -12.75 3.99
CA GLY A 179 0.78 -14.02 3.40
C GLY A 179 0.65 -13.90 1.89
N GLU A 180 -0.49 -14.30 1.36
CA GLU A 180 -0.73 -14.41 -0.08
C GLU A 180 -1.07 -13.06 -0.76
N VAL A 181 -1.33 -12.00 0.04
CA VAL A 181 -1.69 -10.68 -0.51
C VAL A 181 -0.47 -9.99 -1.12
N ASN A 182 -0.57 -9.66 -2.41
CA ASN A 182 0.44 -8.89 -3.12
C ASN A 182 -0.20 -7.77 -3.93
N LEU A 183 0.35 -6.56 -3.81
CA LEU A 183 -0.12 -5.36 -4.52
C LEU A 183 1.04 -4.69 -5.26
N THR A 184 0.72 -3.95 -6.31
CA THR A 184 1.69 -3.02 -6.90
C THR A 184 1.74 -1.72 -6.10
N PRO A 185 2.85 -0.96 -6.11
CA PRO A 185 2.90 0.36 -5.50
C PRO A 185 1.81 1.31 -6.03
N LEU A 186 1.45 1.20 -7.31
CA LEU A 186 0.35 1.96 -7.88
C LEU A 186 -1.00 1.60 -7.24
N GLN A 187 -1.26 0.32 -6.99
CA GLN A 187 -2.48 -0.08 -6.29
C GLN A 187 -2.52 0.45 -4.85
N ILE A 188 -1.37 0.52 -4.16
CA ILE A 188 -1.28 1.13 -2.83
C ILE A 188 -1.53 2.65 -2.91
N ALA A 189 -1.00 3.35 -3.92
CA ALA A 189 -1.27 4.76 -4.15
C ALA A 189 -2.74 5.03 -4.48
N ASN A 190 -3.36 4.17 -5.31
CA ASN A 190 -4.78 4.22 -5.62
C ASN A 190 -5.66 4.01 -4.37
N LEU A 191 -5.26 3.14 -3.44
CA LEU A 191 -5.92 3.02 -2.14
C LEU A 191 -5.83 4.34 -1.36
N GLY A 192 -4.67 4.98 -1.35
CA GLY A 192 -4.48 6.30 -0.75
C GLY A 192 -5.45 7.34 -1.34
N ALA A 193 -5.58 7.38 -2.68
CA ALA A 193 -6.52 8.23 -3.39
C ALA A 193 -7.98 7.90 -3.07
N THR A 194 -8.32 6.61 -3.00
CA THR A 194 -9.66 6.11 -2.65
C THR A 194 -10.06 6.56 -1.23
N ILE A 195 -9.14 6.46 -0.28
CA ILE A 195 -9.38 6.90 1.11
C ILE A 195 -9.50 8.43 1.15
N ALA A 196 -8.64 9.15 0.46
CA ALA A 196 -8.68 10.60 0.33
C ALA A 196 -10.03 11.09 -0.20
N ASN A 197 -10.55 10.43 -1.22
CA ASN A 197 -11.84 10.70 -1.85
C ASN A 197 -13.06 10.18 -1.05
N ARG A 198 -12.83 9.49 0.07
CA ARG A 198 -13.90 8.90 0.90
C ARG A 198 -14.76 7.87 0.15
N GLY A 199 -14.12 7.02 -0.66
CA GLY A 199 -14.77 5.79 -1.17
C GLY A 199 -14.87 5.66 -2.68
N TYR A 200 -14.15 6.47 -3.46
CA TYR A 200 -14.08 6.27 -4.90
C TYR A 200 -12.70 6.59 -5.46
N TYR A 201 -12.44 6.07 -6.65
CA TYR A 201 -11.24 6.40 -7.43
C TYR A 201 -11.59 6.51 -8.93
N TYR A 202 -10.68 7.09 -9.67
CA TYR A 202 -10.61 7.03 -11.14
C TYR A 202 -9.42 6.15 -11.53
N VAL A 203 -9.49 5.49 -12.67
CA VAL A 203 -8.33 4.71 -13.16
C VAL A 203 -7.14 5.65 -13.30
N PRO A 204 -6.01 5.37 -12.62
CA PRO A 204 -4.80 6.17 -12.76
C PRO A 204 -4.30 6.18 -14.20
N HIS A 205 -3.89 7.35 -14.69
CA HIS A 205 -3.38 7.52 -16.06
C HIS A 205 -2.40 8.68 -16.12
N VAL A 206 -1.50 8.68 -17.07
CA VAL A 206 -0.50 9.73 -17.28
C VAL A 206 -0.88 10.70 -18.41
N VAL A 207 -1.69 10.24 -19.37
CA VAL A 207 -2.17 11.08 -20.47
C VAL A 207 -3.31 11.98 -19.98
N ARG A 208 -3.05 13.25 -19.85
CA ARG A 208 -4.05 14.23 -19.40
C ARG A 208 -5.01 14.65 -20.51
N LYS A 209 -4.50 14.80 -21.75
CA LYS A 209 -5.27 15.29 -22.89
C LYS A 209 -4.55 14.96 -24.21
N VAL A 210 -5.30 14.55 -25.20
CA VAL A 210 -4.88 14.47 -26.61
C VAL A 210 -5.56 15.60 -27.37
N LYS A 211 -4.81 16.32 -28.22
CA LYS A 211 -5.38 17.45 -28.98
C LYS A 211 -6.45 16.94 -29.94
N GLY A 212 -7.64 17.52 -29.84
CA GLY A 212 -8.76 17.16 -30.72
C GLY A 212 -9.57 15.94 -30.30
N GLU A 213 -9.17 15.22 -29.24
CA GLU A 213 -9.86 14.02 -28.79
C GLU A 213 -10.33 14.18 -27.32
N PRO A 214 -11.52 13.66 -26.97
CA PRO A 214 -11.92 13.55 -25.56
C PRO A 214 -11.07 12.50 -24.85
N LEU A 215 -10.87 12.66 -23.54
CA LEU A 215 -10.27 11.61 -22.72
C LEU A 215 -11.20 10.39 -22.69
N ASP A 216 -10.63 9.19 -22.78
CA ASP A 216 -11.39 7.95 -22.73
C ASP A 216 -12.26 7.89 -21.45
N THR A 217 -13.48 7.41 -21.60
CA THR A 217 -14.46 7.25 -20.51
C THR A 217 -13.96 6.34 -19.40
N LEU A 218 -13.05 5.41 -19.69
CA LEU A 218 -12.36 4.58 -18.71
C LEU A 218 -11.70 5.43 -17.63
N TYR A 219 -11.08 6.55 -18.00
CA TYR A 219 -10.34 7.42 -17.07
C TYR A 219 -11.19 8.49 -16.41
N THR A 220 -12.37 8.75 -16.93
CA THR A 220 -13.31 9.74 -16.37
C THR A 220 -14.44 9.11 -15.55
N ARG A 221 -14.61 7.80 -15.62
CA ARG A 221 -15.60 7.05 -14.86
C ARG A 221 -15.17 6.89 -13.40
N ARG A 222 -16.08 7.26 -12.50
CA ARG A 222 -15.90 7.02 -11.06
C ARG A 222 -16.12 5.55 -10.71
N HIS A 223 -15.16 4.94 -10.03
CA HIS A 223 -15.27 3.61 -9.45
C HIS A 223 -15.61 3.74 -7.97
N GLN A 224 -16.86 3.42 -7.61
CA GLN A 224 -17.34 3.46 -6.23
C GLN A 224 -16.99 2.15 -5.51
N THR A 225 -16.47 2.25 -4.30
CA THR A 225 -16.18 1.09 -3.45
C THR A 225 -17.40 0.64 -2.66
N MET A 226 -17.34 -0.58 -2.13
CA MET A 226 -18.41 -1.15 -1.30
C MET A 226 -18.45 -0.56 0.11
N ALA A 227 -17.32 -0.04 0.60
CA ALA A 227 -17.23 0.48 1.97
C ALA A 227 -18.04 1.77 2.16
N THR A 228 -18.64 1.91 3.34
CA THR A 228 -19.50 3.05 3.66
C THR A 228 -18.67 4.35 3.83
N ARG A 229 -19.26 5.49 3.50
CA ARG A 229 -18.64 6.81 3.70
C ARG A 229 -18.17 7.00 5.14
N ARG A 230 -18.98 6.61 6.12
CA ARG A 230 -18.67 6.71 7.54
C ARG A 230 -17.42 5.88 7.91
N ALA A 231 -17.23 4.71 7.31
CA ALA A 231 -16.03 3.90 7.55
C ALA A 231 -14.76 4.63 7.08
N TYR A 232 -14.84 5.33 5.93
CA TYR A 232 -13.73 6.16 5.45
C TYR A 232 -13.37 7.29 6.41
N ASP A 233 -14.35 7.95 7.01
CA ASP A 233 -14.09 9.07 7.93
C ASP A 233 -13.31 8.59 9.17
N TYR A 234 -13.61 7.39 9.72
CA TYR A 234 -12.84 6.80 10.80
C TYR A 234 -11.43 6.38 10.38
N VAL A 235 -11.28 5.82 9.17
CA VAL A 235 -9.96 5.45 8.64
C VAL A 235 -9.10 6.68 8.44
N VAL A 236 -9.66 7.75 7.90
CA VAL A 236 -8.94 9.03 7.75
C VAL A 236 -8.55 9.61 9.11
N ALA A 237 -9.43 9.59 10.11
CA ALA A 237 -9.09 10.01 11.47
C ALA A 237 -7.91 9.20 12.04
N GLY A 238 -7.89 7.88 11.81
CA GLY A 238 -6.78 7.01 12.19
C GLY A 238 -5.48 7.33 11.47
N MET A 239 -5.53 7.60 10.16
CA MET A 239 -4.36 8.00 9.36
C MET A 239 -3.85 9.40 9.74
N ARG A 240 -4.74 10.34 10.08
CA ARG A 240 -4.36 11.65 10.62
C ARG A 240 -3.71 11.51 12.00
N SER A 241 -4.31 10.72 12.89
CA SER A 241 -3.72 10.39 14.19
C SER A 241 -2.33 9.75 14.06
N SER A 242 -2.14 8.86 13.06
CA SER A 242 -0.83 8.28 12.76
C SER A 242 0.21 9.34 12.38
N ALA A 243 -0.19 10.36 11.59
CA ALA A 243 0.68 11.46 11.20
C ALA A 243 1.00 12.42 12.36
N LEU A 244 0.09 12.57 13.33
CA LEU A 244 0.29 13.48 14.46
C LEU A 244 1.09 12.86 15.60
N ARG A 245 0.77 11.62 15.98
CA ARG A 245 1.30 11.00 17.19
C ARG A 245 1.63 9.50 17.08
N GLY A 246 1.35 8.89 15.91
CA GLY A 246 1.55 7.46 15.67
C GLY A 246 2.81 7.14 14.89
N THR A 247 2.73 6.09 14.07
CA THR A 247 3.87 5.57 13.32
C THR A 247 4.39 6.51 12.22
N CYS A 248 3.60 7.50 11.81
CA CYS A 248 3.97 8.53 10.84
C CYS A 248 4.26 9.90 11.48
N LYS A 249 4.59 9.96 12.79
CA LYS A 249 4.72 11.22 13.56
C LYS A 249 5.71 12.25 12.97
N MET A 250 6.64 11.84 12.13
CA MET A 250 7.51 12.76 11.39
C MET A 250 6.73 13.72 10.48
N LEU A 251 5.51 13.36 10.07
CA LEU A 251 4.66 14.21 9.25
C LEU A 251 3.98 15.34 10.04
N ALA A 252 4.00 15.30 11.38
CA ALA A 252 3.37 16.31 12.24
C ALA A 252 3.95 17.73 12.03
N ARG A 253 5.19 17.83 11.53
CA ARG A 253 5.85 19.11 11.26
C ARG A 253 5.29 19.88 10.05
N TYR A 254 4.53 19.20 9.20
CA TYR A 254 3.99 19.80 7.98
C TYR A 254 2.62 20.45 8.26
N ASP A 255 2.43 21.67 7.74
CA ASP A 255 1.24 22.48 7.89
C ASP A 255 0.09 22.14 6.92
N PHE A 256 0.34 21.25 5.96
CA PHE A 256 -0.64 20.82 4.96
C PHE A 256 -1.46 19.58 5.37
N GLU A 257 -1.60 19.32 6.66
CA GLU A 257 -2.45 18.28 7.25
C GLU A 257 -2.31 16.87 6.61
N PRO A 258 -1.11 16.29 6.54
CA PRO A 258 -0.93 14.99 5.94
C PRO A 258 -1.63 13.88 6.74
N CYS A 259 -2.16 12.91 6.03
CA CYS A 259 -2.67 11.66 6.55
C CYS A 259 -1.79 10.51 6.04
N GLY A 260 -1.40 9.59 6.91
CA GLY A 260 -0.46 8.54 6.49
C GLY A 260 -0.61 7.23 7.24
N LYS A 261 -0.14 6.17 6.61
CA LYS A 261 -0.03 4.84 7.18
C LYS A 261 1.29 4.21 6.78
N THR A 262 2.09 3.80 7.75
CA THR A 262 3.29 3.00 7.52
C THR A 262 2.94 1.56 7.21
N GLY A 263 3.79 0.92 6.42
CA GLY A 263 3.86 -0.52 6.26
C GLY A 263 5.28 -1.01 6.47
N THR A 264 5.41 -2.21 6.98
CA THR A 264 6.64 -2.98 6.99
C THR A 264 6.27 -4.33 6.41
N ALA A 265 6.84 -4.66 5.26
CA ALA A 265 6.56 -5.91 4.59
C ALA A 265 7.72 -6.87 4.81
N GLN A 266 7.43 -8.02 5.41
CA GLN A 266 8.43 -9.04 5.69
C GLN A 266 9.01 -9.59 4.40
N ASN A 267 10.32 -9.84 4.40
CA ASN A 267 11.09 -10.38 3.30
C ASN A 267 12.11 -11.39 3.84
N ARG A 268 12.69 -12.21 2.97
CA ARG A 268 13.76 -13.16 3.33
C ARG A 268 15.05 -12.47 3.79
N GLY A 269 15.26 -11.20 3.37
CA GLY A 269 16.34 -10.33 3.84
C GLY A 269 15.82 -9.29 4.84
N HIS A 270 16.21 -8.02 4.63
CA HIS A 270 15.63 -6.92 5.37
C HIS A 270 14.19 -6.65 4.92
N ASP A 271 13.34 -6.28 5.86
CA ASP A 271 11.95 -5.93 5.57
C ASP A 271 11.88 -4.73 4.59
N HIS A 272 10.80 -4.62 3.85
CA HIS A 272 10.57 -3.49 2.95
C HIS A 272 9.90 -2.34 3.70
N SER A 273 10.43 -1.13 3.49
CA SER A 273 9.83 0.10 4.04
C SER A 273 8.70 0.59 3.13
N VAL A 274 7.49 0.68 3.68
CA VAL A 274 6.30 1.08 2.93
C VAL A 274 5.61 2.26 3.61
N PHE A 275 5.11 3.18 2.80
CA PHE A 275 4.27 4.29 3.23
C PHE A 275 3.17 4.53 2.21
N MET A 276 1.98 4.81 2.71
CA MET A 276 0.84 5.31 1.94
C MET A 276 0.29 6.53 2.65
N GLY A 277 0.06 7.61 1.90
CA GLY A 277 -0.50 8.83 2.46
C GLY A 277 -1.16 9.72 1.43
N PHE A 278 -1.81 10.75 1.93
CA PHE A 278 -2.41 11.81 1.11
C PHE A 278 -2.43 13.13 1.89
N ALA A 279 -2.57 14.22 1.19
CA ALA A 279 -2.67 15.57 1.77
C ALA A 279 -3.37 16.55 0.82
N PRO A 280 -4.00 17.63 1.37
CA PRO A 280 -4.43 17.81 2.75
C PRO A 280 -5.50 16.79 3.19
N MET A 281 -5.77 16.69 4.51
CA MET A 281 -6.83 15.83 5.06
C MET A 281 -8.20 16.17 4.46
N ASN A 282 -8.49 17.47 4.39
CA ASN A 282 -9.66 17.99 3.71
C ASN A 282 -9.25 18.56 2.35
N ASN A 283 -10.09 18.34 1.32
CA ASN A 283 -9.81 18.73 -0.07
C ASN A 283 -8.44 18.23 -0.59
N PRO A 284 -8.19 16.91 -0.55
CA PRO A 284 -6.90 16.31 -0.88
C PRO A 284 -6.46 16.64 -2.30
N LYS A 285 -5.16 16.87 -2.48
CA LYS A 285 -4.54 17.24 -3.77
C LYS A 285 -3.56 16.20 -4.28
N ILE A 286 -3.01 15.38 -3.37
CA ILE A 286 -2.05 14.33 -3.69
C ILE A 286 -2.31 13.09 -2.84
N ALA A 287 -2.21 11.94 -3.47
CA ALA A 287 -2.04 10.64 -2.78
C ALA A 287 -0.75 9.99 -3.27
N ILE A 288 -0.04 9.34 -2.38
CA ILE A 288 1.27 8.77 -2.66
C ILE A 288 1.45 7.42 -1.99
N ALA A 289 2.16 6.52 -2.66
CA ALA A 289 2.76 5.35 -2.06
C ALA A 289 4.28 5.38 -2.26
N VAL A 290 5.01 5.05 -1.24
CA VAL A 290 6.47 4.86 -1.28
C VAL A 290 6.76 3.43 -0.88
N TYR A 291 7.50 2.72 -1.72
CA TYR A 291 7.94 1.36 -1.48
C TYR A 291 9.45 1.27 -1.66
N VAL A 292 10.18 0.98 -0.58
CA VAL A 292 11.64 0.88 -0.59
C VAL A 292 12.03 -0.56 -0.24
N GLU A 293 12.51 -1.29 -1.25
CA GLU A 293 12.97 -2.67 -1.07
C GLU A 293 14.12 -2.71 -0.06
N ASN A 294 14.02 -3.60 0.93
CA ASN A 294 15.01 -3.78 2.01
C ASN A 294 15.28 -2.52 2.87
N GLY A 295 14.33 -1.59 2.89
CA GLY A 295 14.46 -0.32 3.62
C GLY A 295 14.12 -0.42 5.11
N GLY A 296 13.78 -1.60 5.63
CA GLY A 296 13.43 -1.77 7.06
C GLY A 296 12.06 -1.22 7.41
N TRP A 297 11.97 -0.44 8.48
CA TRP A 297 10.71 0.09 8.95
C TRP A 297 10.13 1.17 8.02
N GLY A 298 8.80 1.21 7.90
CA GLY A 298 8.11 2.24 7.10
C GLY A 298 8.45 3.67 7.50
N ALA A 299 8.77 3.90 8.77
CA ALA A 299 9.19 5.19 9.30
C ALA A 299 10.58 5.63 8.84
N ASP A 300 11.47 4.69 8.44
CA ASP A 300 12.88 5.00 8.16
C ASP A 300 13.09 5.63 6.77
N TYR A 301 12.35 5.14 5.76
CA TYR A 301 12.42 5.63 4.38
C TYR A 301 11.07 6.08 3.84
N GLY A 302 10.04 5.26 4.00
CA GLY A 302 8.73 5.52 3.39
C GLY A 302 8.12 6.84 3.82
N VAL A 303 8.07 7.10 5.13
CA VAL A 303 7.48 8.33 5.70
C VAL A 303 8.27 9.59 5.32
N PRO A 304 9.60 9.65 5.51
CA PRO A 304 10.36 10.86 5.15
C PRO A 304 10.29 11.15 3.64
N ILE A 305 10.44 10.15 2.77
CA ILE A 305 10.33 10.34 1.31
C ILE A 305 8.92 10.82 0.94
N GLY A 306 7.87 10.19 1.49
CA GLY A 306 6.49 10.59 1.23
C GLY A 306 6.19 12.01 1.69
N GLY A 307 6.70 12.42 2.85
CA GLY A 307 6.56 13.80 3.37
C GLY A 307 7.22 14.83 2.47
N LEU A 308 8.47 14.58 2.04
CA LEU A 308 9.22 15.45 1.12
C LEU A 308 8.51 15.59 -0.24
N MET A 309 8.02 14.49 -0.80
CA MET A 309 7.31 14.51 -2.08
C MET A 309 5.98 15.26 -1.99
N MET A 310 5.23 15.09 -0.89
CA MET A 310 3.99 15.84 -0.66
C MET A 310 4.26 17.34 -0.51
N GLU A 311 5.31 17.73 0.24
CA GLU A 311 5.70 19.14 0.39
C GLU A 311 6.10 19.74 -0.95
N GLN A 312 6.96 19.07 -1.71
CA GLN A 312 7.39 19.53 -3.04
C GLN A 312 6.19 19.73 -3.98
N TYR A 313 5.23 18.79 -3.97
CA TYR A 313 4.05 18.90 -4.83
C TYR A 313 3.12 20.05 -4.41
N LEU A 314 2.85 20.19 -3.11
CA LEU A 314 1.87 21.15 -2.59
C LEU A 314 2.39 22.58 -2.54
N LYS A 315 3.71 22.75 -2.30
CA LYS A 315 4.34 24.07 -2.13
C LYS A 315 5.23 24.49 -3.30
N GLY A 316 5.48 23.59 -4.26
CA GLY A 316 6.38 23.81 -5.39
C GLY A 316 7.86 23.80 -5.04
N LYS A 317 8.22 23.80 -3.75
CA LYS A 317 9.59 23.75 -3.23
C LYS A 317 9.64 23.11 -1.85
N LEU A 318 10.81 22.60 -1.48
CA LEU A 318 11.08 22.15 -0.12
C LEU A 318 11.43 23.34 0.79
N SER A 319 11.10 23.23 2.07
CA SER A 319 11.63 24.13 3.11
C SER A 319 13.11 23.81 3.40
N PRO A 320 13.91 24.72 3.96
CA PRO A 320 15.32 24.47 4.27
C PRO A 320 15.55 23.21 5.14
N ALA A 321 14.65 22.98 6.12
CA ALA A 321 14.71 21.78 6.95
C ALA A 321 14.42 20.51 6.14
N SER A 322 13.55 20.58 5.14
CA SER A 322 13.23 19.47 4.24
C SER A 322 14.34 19.23 3.21
N GLU A 323 15.01 20.26 2.72
CA GLU A 323 16.20 20.12 1.85
C GLU A 323 17.34 19.38 2.58
N SER A 324 17.62 19.77 3.83
CA SER A 324 18.59 19.04 4.67
C SER A 324 18.20 17.58 4.86
N GLN A 325 16.93 17.28 5.07
CA GLN A 325 16.43 15.90 5.17
C GLN A 325 16.56 15.16 3.84
N ALA A 326 16.22 15.79 2.70
CA ALA A 326 16.35 15.20 1.38
C ALA A 326 17.81 14.81 1.09
N THR A 327 18.77 15.70 1.39
CA THR A 327 20.21 15.45 1.29
C THR A 327 20.63 14.26 2.18
N ALA A 328 20.15 14.23 3.43
CA ALA A 328 20.43 13.10 4.33
C ALA A 328 19.86 11.77 3.78
N MET A 329 18.67 11.79 3.18
CA MET A 329 18.08 10.61 2.56
C MET A 329 18.83 10.15 1.31
N GLN A 330 19.34 11.06 0.46
CA GLN A 330 20.14 10.74 -0.72
C GLN A 330 21.45 10.05 -0.37
N ASN A 331 22.04 10.41 0.77
CA ASN A 331 23.30 9.84 1.26
C ASN A 331 23.14 8.52 2.01
N ARG A 332 21.91 8.09 2.30
CA ARG A 332 21.65 6.81 2.95
C ARG A 332 21.94 5.65 2.00
N ARG A 333 22.59 4.62 2.54
CA ARG A 333 22.84 3.37 1.82
C ARG A 333 22.01 2.27 2.46
N ILE A 334 21.33 1.48 1.64
CA ILE A 334 20.61 0.29 2.08
C ILE A 334 21.58 -0.89 2.02
N ALA A 335 21.78 -1.56 3.16
CA ALA A 335 22.56 -2.79 3.21
C ALA A 335 21.73 -3.96 2.68
N TYR A 336 22.17 -4.58 1.61
CA TYR A 336 21.52 -5.75 1.01
C TYR A 336 22.08 -7.09 1.52
N GLY A 337 22.84 -7.07 2.61
CA GLY A 337 23.41 -8.28 3.20
C GLY A 337 22.34 -9.20 3.78
N SER A 338 22.57 -10.51 3.71
CA SER A 338 21.75 -11.51 4.38
C SER A 338 21.81 -11.26 5.90
N SER A 339 20.73 -10.78 6.49
CA SER A 339 20.56 -10.93 7.93
C SER A 339 20.27 -12.40 8.18
N SER A 340 21.18 -13.13 8.80
CA SER A 340 20.88 -14.40 9.47
C SER A 340 19.80 -14.11 10.52
N ARG A 341 18.59 -14.53 10.27
CA ARG A 341 17.56 -14.72 11.30
C ARG A 341 17.67 -16.13 11.83
#